data_1c1c8037bc2104e28637e2714c7fdcec
#
_entry.id   1c1c8037bc2104e28637e2714c7fdcec
#
_cell.length_a   1.000
_cell.length_b   1.000
_cell.length_c   1.000
_cell.angle_alpha   90.00
_cell.angle_beta   90.00
_cell.angle_gamma   90.00
#
_symmetry.space_group_name_H-M   'P 1'
#
loop_
_entity.id
_entity.type
_entity.pdbx_description
1 polymer ?
#
loop_
_entity_poly.entity_id
_entity_poly.type
_entity_poly.pdbx_seq_one_letter_code
_entity_poly.pdbx_strand_id
1 'polypeptide(L)'
;MEQTRVRVENLRKTFWDEGRGEVNAVDGIDFTCHPGEVFGLLGANGAGKTTTLRTLATILKPTSGQALLNGHDVAKEPEMVRRSLGFYSASTALYPRLTARETLEFFARINRYPPEGVSDRVEALVERFGITEYADARVEKLSSGMKQKVSIARTIVHDPPILIFDEPTVGLDVMAALEMQRVVRELRDEGKTIIFSTHIMSEAEKLCDRIGIIHRGRILALGTLEEHRKVTGKHYLEDIFVHHVMDGAGAAPEDVVMGAAGEMEAGS
;
A
#
# COMPACT_ATOMS: atom_id res chain seq x y z
N MET A 1 -23.12 -11.22 8.89
CA MET A 1 -21.85 -10.67 9.43
C MET A 1 -20.98 -10.35 8.24
N GLU A 2 -20.58 -9.10 8.10
CA GLU A 2 -19.68 -8.67 7.04
C GLU A 2 -18.33 -9.37 7.21
N GLN A 3 -17.83 -10.02 6.17
CA GLN A 3 -16.63 -10.85 6.26
C GLN A 3 -15.40 -9.95 6.29
N THR A 4 -14.79 -9.76 7.46
CA THR A 4 -13.55 -8.98 7.61
C THR A 4 -12.37 -9.74 7.02
N ARG A 5 -11.63 -9.14 6.08
CA ARG A 5 -10.41 -9.71 5.46
C ARG A 5 -9.13 -9.33 6.18
N VAL A 6 -9.06 -8.09 6.66
CA VAL A 6 -7.93 -7.59 7.43
C VAL A 6 -8.44 -7.05 8.75
N ARG A 7 -7.81 -7.46 9.85
CA ARG A 7 -8.12 -6.99 11.22
C ARG A 7 -6.82 -6.66 11.93
N VAL A 8 -6.71 -5.44 12.38
CA VAL A 8 -5.55 -4.92 13.09
C VAL A 8 -6.02 -4.44 14.45
N GLU A 9 -5.37 -4.92 15.53
CA GLU A 9 -5.75 -4.64 16.91
C GLU A 9 -4.52 -4.26 17.73
N ASN A 10 -4.51 -3.01 18.23
CA ASN A 10 -3.48 -2.42 19.05
C ASN A 10 -2.06 -2.71 18.54
N LEU A 11 -1.89 -2.64 17.20
CA LEU A 11 -0.64 -2.99 16.55
C LEU A 11 0.44 -1.96 16.89
N ARG A 12 1.60 -2.45 17.34
CA ARG A 12 2.77 -1.61 17.67
C ARG A 12 4.02 -2.12 16.98
N LYS A 13 4.83 -1.16 16.53
CA LYS A 13 6.17 -1.43 16.03
C LYS A 13 7.14 -0.37 16.52
N THR A 14 8.09 -0.82 17.33
CA THR A 14 9.14 0.00 17.91
C THR A 14 10.48 -0.37 17.30
N PHE A 15 11.32 0.63 17.07
CA PHE A 15 12.72 0.47 16.68
C PHE A 15 13.62 1.12 17.74
N TRP A 16 14.85 0.68 17.79
CA TRP A 16 15.89 1.34 18.58
C TRP A 16 16.74 2.20 17.66
N ASP A 17 16.83 3.48 17.95
CA ASP A 17 17.68 4.45 17.27
C ASP A 17 18.81 4.89 18.21
N GLU A 18 20.06 4.88 17.74
CA GLU A 18 21.23 5.18 18.58
C GLU A 18 21.21 6.62 19.15
N GLY A 19 20.58 7.58 18.46
CA GLY A 19 20.51 8.97 18.89
C GLY A 19 19.25 9.35 19.65
N ARG A 20 18.13 8.64 19.42
CA ARG A 20 16.78 8.96 19.95
C ARG A 20 16.26 7.93 20.95
N GLY A 21 16.95 6.79 21.09
CA GLY A 21 16.47 5.68 21.89
C GLY A 21 15.31 4.92 21.23
N GLU A 22 14.30 4.61 22.01
CA GLU A 22 13.11 3.88 21.54
C GLU A 22 12.21 4.78 20.70
N VAL A 23 11.95 4.39 19.44
CA VAL A 23 11.09 5.10 18.49
C VAL A 23 9.88 4.24 18.13
N ASN A 24 8.69 4.68 18.52
CA ASN A 24 7.42 4.05 18.21
C ASN A 24 6.97 4.45 16.79
N ALA A 25 7.38 3.69 15.79
CA ALA A 25 7.00 3.95 14.40
C ALA A 25 5.52 3.60 14.11
N VAL A 26 4.96 2.66 14.88
CA VAL A 26 3.51 2.33 14.93
C VAL A 26 3.16 2.19 16.41
N ASP A 27 2.14 2.93 16.86
CA ASP A 27 1.82 3.08 18.28
C ASP A 27 0.33 2.82 18.56
N GLY A 28 -0.05 1.54 18.56
CA GLY A 28 -1.38 1.10 18.95
C GLY A 28 -2.45 1.46 17.94
N ILE A 29 -2.29 1.03 16.68
CA ILE A 29 -3.29 1.26 15.64
C ILE A 29 -4.31 0.14 15.56
N ASP A 30 -5.56 0.53 15.26
CA ASP A 30 -6.71 -0.36 15.11
C ASP A 30 -7.44 -0.03 13.81
N PHE A 31 -7.69 -1.02 12.97
CA PHE A 31 -8.56 -0.90 11.80
C PHE A 31 -8.95 -2.26 11.22
N THR A 32 -9.97 -2.24 10.38
CA THR A 32 -10.42 -3.42 9.62
C THR A 32 -10.54 -3.06 8.15
N CYS A 33 -10.38 -4.08 7.25
CA CYS A 33 -10.72 -3.94 5.84
C CYS A 33 -11.61 -5.09 5.38
N HIS A 34 -12.48 -4.81 4.41
CA HIS A 34 -13.51 -5.72 3.92
C HIS A 34 -13.25 -6.16 2.47
N PRO A 35 -13.88 -7.24 1.99
CA PRO A 35 -13.82 -7.63 0.59
C PRO A 35 -14.37 -6.53 -0.33
N GLY A 36 -13.69 -6.27 -1.44
CA GLY A 36 -14.10 -5.23 -2.41
C GLY A 36 -13.97 -3.80 -1.88
N GLU A 37 -13.07 -3.57 -0.91
CA GLU A 37 -12.80 -2.26 -0.32
C GLU A 37 -11.39 -1.78 -0.68
N VAL A 38 -11.25 -0.50 -0.98
CA VAL A 38 -9.98 0.23 -0.96
C VAL A 38 -9.90 1.02 0.35
N PHE A 39 -9.09 0.54 1.28
CA PHE A 39 -8.77 1.23 2.52
C PHE A 39 -7.53 2.11 2.32
N GLY A 40 -7.70 3.42 2.45
CA GLY A 40 -6.63 4.41 2.35
C GLY A 40 -5.92 4.62 3.68
N LEU A 41 -4.60 4.46 3.73
CA LEU A 41 -3.78 4.89 4.85
C LEU A 41 -3.08 6.21 4.48
N LEU A 42 -3.69 7.33 4.89
CA LEU A 42 -3.29 8.69 4.53
C LEU A 42 -2.44 9.33 5.63
N GLY A 43 -1.29 9.87 5.29
CA GLY A 43 -0.42 10.56 6.24
C GLY A 43 0.84 11.11 5.60
N ALA A 44 1.50 12.06 6.27
CA ALA A 44 2.77 12.62 5.85
C ALA A 44 3.89 11.57 5.80
N ASN A 45 5.03 11.92 5.21
CA ASN A 45 6.22 11.09 5.25
C ASN A 45 6.69 10.92 6.71
N GLY A 46 7.07 9.70 7.09
CA GLY A 46 7.43 9.37 8.47
C GLY A 46 6.25 9.15 9.41
N ALA A 47 4.98 9.25 8.96
CA ALA A 47 3.81 9.04 9.81
C ALA A 47 3.62 7.59 10.30
N GLY A 48 4.34 6.60 9.74
CA GLY A 48 4.25 5.18 10.10
C GLY A 48 3.58 4.30 9.02
N LYS A 49 3.15 4.86 7.88
CA LYS A 49 2.46 4.13 6.79
C LYS A 49 3.24 2.88 6.34
N THR A 50 4.43 3.08 5.78
CA THR A 50 5.29 2.01 5.26
C THR A 50 5.64 0.98 6.34
N THR A 51 5.87 1.41 7.59
CA THR A 51 6.14 0.50 8.72
C THR A 51 4.93 -0.38 9.00
N THR A 52 3.73 0.20 9.04
CA THR A 52 2.47 -0.55 9.17
C THR A 52 2.32 -1.57 8.06
N LEU A 53 2.43 -1.13 6.80
CA LEU A 53 2.25 -2.00 5.64
C LEU A 53 3.29 -3.14 5.58
N ARG A 54 4.54 -2.85 5.90
CA ARG A 54 5.61 -3.88 5.98
C ARG A 54 5.38 -4.85 7.14
N THR A 55 4.76 -4.41 8.23
CA THR A 55 4.37 -5.31 9.33
C THR A 55 3.24 -6.23 8.89
N LEU A 56 2.22 -5.71 8.22
CA LEU A 56 1.13 -6.53 7.65
C LEU A 56 1.66 -7.52 6.60
N ALA A 57 2.63 -7.09 5.79
CA ALA A 57 3.27 -7.93 4.77
C ALA A 57 4.27 -8.95 5.36
N THR A 58 4.36 -9.09 6.68
CA THR A 58 5.30 -9.99 7.38
C THR A 58 6.79 -9.72 7.13
N ILE A 59 7.12 -8.56 6.55
CA ILE A 59 8.50 -8.10 6.34
C ILE A 59 9.11 -7.64 7.67
N LEU A 60 8.29 -7.02 8.52
CA LEU A 60 8.65 -6.61 9.87
C LEU A 60 7.81 -7.38 10.88
N LYS A 61 8.44 -7.88 11.95
CA LYS A 61 7.69 -8.49 13.06
C LYS A 61 7.11 -7.38 13.94
N PRO A 62 5.82 -7.44 14.34
CA PRO A 62 5.26 -6.49 15.31
C PRO A 62 5.98 -6.59 16.65
N THR A 63 6.04 -5.49 17.40
CA THR A 63 6.54 -5.45 18.77
C THR A 63 5.47 -5.96 19.74
N SER A 64 4.21 -5.55 19.50
CA SER A 64 3.04 -6.03 20.24
C SER A 64 1.76 -5.79 19.43
N GLY A 65 0.62 -6.22 19.98
CA GLY A 65 -0.67 -6.19 19.26
C GLY A 65 -0.81 -7.36 18.29
N GLN A 66 -1.86 -7.32 17.48
CA GLN A 66 -2.20 -8.39 16.56
C GLN A 66 -2.62 -7.83 15.19
N ALA A 67 -2.29 -8.56 14.13
CA ALA A 67 -2.88 -8.33 12.82
C ALA A 67 -3.21 -9.69 12.18
N LEU A 68 -4.45 -9.80 11.70
CA LEU A 68 -4.96 -10.98 11.01
C LEU A 68 -5.25 -10.62 9.55
N LEU A 69 -4.66 -11.35 8.61
CA LEU A 69 -4.92 -11.23 7.18
C LEU A 69 -5.51 -12.56 6.70
N ASN A 70 -6.71 -12.49 6.14
CA ASN A 70 -7.48 -13.65 5.71
C ASN A 70 -7.56 -14.76 6.81
N GLY A 71 -7.67 -14.33 8.09
CA GLY A 71 -7.74 -15.21 9.26
C GLY A 71 -6.40 -15.65 9.84
N HIS A 72 -5.26 -15.33 9.19
CA HIS A 72 -3.91 -15.73 9.63
C HIS A 72 -3.17 -14.59 10.32
N ASP A 73 -2.54 -14.90 11.45
CA ASP A 73 -1.76 -13.97 12.25
C ASP A 73 -0.39 -13.68 11.61
N VAL A 74 -0.07 -12.39 11.40
CA VAL A 74 1.18 -11.97 10.74
C VAL A 74 2.44 -12.40 11.47
N ALA A 75 2.39 -12.60 12.79
CA ALA A 75 3.52 -12.99 13.61
C ALA A 75 3.66 -14.50 13.77
N LYS A 76 2.53 -15.22 13.77
CA LYS A 76 2.49 -16.67 14.05
C LYS A 76 2.43 -17.52 12.78
N GLU A 77 1.75 -17.02 11.73
CA GLU A 77 1.50 -17.72 10.48
C GLU A 77 1.97 -16.95 9.23
N PRO A 78 3.19 -16.39 9.22
CA PRO A 78 3.64 -15.46 8.17
C PRO A 78 3.63 -16.09 6.77
N GLU A 79 3.80 -17.40 6.66
CA GLU A 79 3.75 -18.09 5.38
C GLU A 79 2.34 -18.10 4.78
N MET A 80 1.32 -18.33 5.61
CA MET A 80 -0.08 -18.33 5.18
C MET A 80 -0.54 -16.91 4.81
N VAL A 81 -0.07 -15.90 5.56
CA VAL A 81 -0.30 -14.50 5.22
C VAL A 81 0.28 -14.16 3.85
N ARG A 82 1.54 -14.52 3.57
CA ARG A 82 2.18 -14.25 2.27
C ARG A 82 1.49 -14.92 1.09
N ARG A 83 0.86 -16.07 1.27
CA ARG A 83 0.07 -16.72 0.21
C ARG A 83 -1.22 -15.97 -0.12
N SER A 84 -1.79 -15.27 0.84
CA SER A 84 -3.04 -14.51 0.67
C SER A 84 -2.81 -13.03 0.38
N LEU A 85 -1.55 -12.60 0.22
CA LEU A 85 -1.16 -11.19 0.12
C LEU A 85 -0.29 -10.92 -1.10
N GLY A 86 -0.67 -9.91 -1.90
CA GLY A 86 0.21 -9.24 -2.85
C GLY A 86 0.73 -7.93 -2.26
N PHE A 87 2.05 -7.75 -2.26
CA PHE A 87 2.68 -6.53 -1.76
C PHE A 87 3.42 -5.79 -2.87
N TYR A 88 2.98 -4.58 -3.16
CA TYR A 88 3.63 -3.64 -4.09
C TYR A 88 4.27 -2.49 -3.32
N SER A 89 5.52 -2.21 -3.62
CA SER A 89 6.20 -0.98 -3.21
C SER A 89 7.13 -0.54 -4.34
N ALA A 90 7.18 0.76 -4.60
CA ALA A 90 8.06 1.34 -5.64
C ALA A 90 9.54 1.02 -5.40
N SER A 91 9.94 0.79 -4.13
CA SER A 91 11.31 0.40 -3.76
C SER A 91 11.64 -1.08 -4.06
N THR A 92 10.65 -1.92 -4.40
CA THR A 92 10.88 -3.34 -4.65
C THR A 92 11.39 -3.58 -6.06
N ALA A 93 12.70 -3.80 -6.19
CA ALA A 93 13.33 -4.06 -7.48
C ALA A 93 12.85 -5.36 -8.12
N LEU A 94 12.80 -5.37 -9.44
CA LEU A 94 12.68 -6.57 -10.25
C LEU A 94 14.08 -7.18 -10.49
N TYR A 95 14.13 -8.47 -10.81
CA TYR A 95 15.39 -9.15 -11.16
C TYR A 95 15.85 -8.72 -12.57
N PRO A 96 16.99 -7.98 -12.72
CA PRO A 96 17.37 -7.38 -13.99
C PRO A 96 17.63 -8.39 -15.13
N ARG A 97 18.08 -9.60 -14.77
CA ARG A 97 18.47 -10.67 -15.72
C ARG A 97 17.29 -11.51 -16.19
N LEU A 98 16.17 -11.52 -15.48
CA LEU A 98 14.96 -12.22 -15.91
C LEU A 98 14.23 -11.42 -16.98
N THR A 99 13.50 -12.10 -17.85
CA THR A 99 12.51 -11.47 -18.72
C THR A 99 11.26 -11.10 -17.90
N ALA A 100 10.35 -10.31 -18.48
CA ALA A 100 9.07 -10.01 -17.84
C ALA A 100 8.28 -11.30 -17.60
N ARG A 101 8.21 -12.20 -18.59
CA ARG A 101 7.57 -13.51 -18.51
C ARG A 101 8.18 -14.38 -17.40
N GLU A 102 9.49 -14.59 -17.42
CA GLU A 102 10.21 -15.36 -16.41
C GLU A 102 9.99 -14.80 -14.99
N THR A 103 9.91 -13.46 -14.87
CA THR A 103 9.58 -12.80 -13.60
C THR A 103 8.21 -13.22 -13.09
N LEU A 104 7.18 -13.20 -13.94
CA LEU A 104 5.83 -13.60 -13.55
C LEU A 104 5.77 -15.08 -13.20
N GLU A 105 6.36 -15.97 -14.02
CA GLU A 105 6.43 -17.40 -13.74
C GLU A 105 7.13 -17.70 -12.42
N PHE A 106 8.26 -17.06 -12.17
CA PHE A 106 9.02 -17.23 -10.93
C PHE A 106 8.16 -16.86 -9.71
N PHE A 107 7.51 -15.69 -9.74
CA PHE A 107 6.67 -15.26 -8.62
C PHE A 107 5.38 -16.07 -8.48
N ALA A 108 4.78 -16.57 -9.55
CA ALA A 108 3.67 -17.52 -9.48
C ALA A 108 4.10 -18.79 -8.71
N ARG A 109 5.24 -19.37 -9.07
CA ARG A 109 5.75 -20.61 -8.47
C ARG A 109 6.14 -20.45 -7.00
N ILE A 110 6.86 -19.39 -6.63
CA ILE A 110 7.26 -19.17 -5.22
C ILE A 110 6.06 -18.89 -4.30
N ASN A 111 5.00 -18.30 -4.84
CA ASN A 111 3.74 -18.11 -4.12
C ASN A 111 2.78 -19.31 -4.23
N ARG A 112 3.27 -20.44 -4.78
CA ARG A 112 2.54 -21.71 -4.87
C ARG A 112 1.24 -21.64 -5.67
N TYR A 113 1.21 -20.82 -6.72
CA TYR A 113 0.14 -20.92 -7.72
C TYR A 113 0.15 -22.33 -8.34
N PRO A 114 -1.03 -22.93 -8.64
CA PRO A 114 -1.11 -24.29 -9.19
C PRO A 114 -0.21 -24.44 -10.42
N PRO A 115 0.71 -25.42 -10.44
CA PRO A 115 1.72 -25.52 -11.49
C PRO A 115 1.15 -25.64 -12.90
N GLU A 116 0.01 -26.34 -13.03
CA GLU A 116 -0.72 -26.56 -14.29
C GLU A 116 -1.33 -25.27 -14.86
N GLY A 117 -1.60 -24.27 -14.02
CA GLY A 117 -2.22 -23.00 -14.40
C GLY A 117 -1.22 -21.84 -14.57
N VAL A 118 0.08 -22.04 -14.29
CA VAL A 118 1.07 -20.95 -14.29
C VAL A 118 1.18 -20.31 -15.68
N SER A 119 1.27 -21.11 -16.74
CA SER A 119 1.40 -20.60 -18.12
C SER A 119 0.21 -19.74 -18.50
N ASP A 120 -0.99 -20.24 -18.32
CA ASP A 120 -2.23 -19.54 -18.70
C ASP A 120 -2.41 -18.26 -17.88
N ARG A 121 -2.09 -18.31 -16.58
CA ARG A 121 -2.12 -17.14 -15.70
C ARG A 121 -1.13 -16.06 -16.12
N VAL A 122 0.08 -16.45 -16.50
CA VAL A 122 1.11 -15.52 -16.97
C VAL A 122 0.69 -14.87 -18.28
N GLU A 123 0.20 -15.65 -19.26
CA GLU A 123 -0.28 -15.10 -20.53
C GLU A 123 -1.45 -14.12 -20.32
N ALA A 124 -2.42 -14.47 -19.47
CA ALA A 124 -3.54 -13.59 -19.16
C ALA A 124 -3.08 -12.25 -18.54
N LEU A 125 -2.04 -12.25 -17.71
CA LEU A 125 -1.48 -11.03 -17.14
C LEU A 125 -0.63 -10.26 -18.14
N VAL A 126 0.13 -10.94 -18.99
CA VAL A 126 0.90 -10.34 -20.10
C VAL A 126 -0.04 -9.57 -21.02
N GLU A 127 -1.19 -10.16 -21.38
CA GLU A 127 -2.21 -9.52 -22.19
C GLU A 127 -2.87 -8.35 -21.44
N ARG A 128 -3.36 -8.60 -20.23
CA ARG A 128 -4.08 -7.61 -19.39
C ARG A 128 -3.28 -6.32 -19.19
N PHE A 129 -1.97 -6.42 -18.97
CA PHE A 129 -1.10 -5.27 -18.72
C PHE A 129 -0.41 -4.73 -19.99
N GLY A 130 -0.72 -5.30 -21.16
CA GLY A 130 -0.10 -4.89 -22.44
C GLY A 130 1.43 -5.09 -22.42
N ILE A 131 1.89 -6.24 -21.87
CA ILE A 131 3.29 -6.62 -21.75
C ILE A 131 3.75 -7.41 -22.99
N THR A 132 2.84 -7.85 -23.85
CA THR A 132 3.05 -8.81 -24.94
C THR A 132 4.28 -8.51 -25.82
N GLU A 133 4.47 -7.25 -26.22
CA GLU A 133 5.58 -6.86 -27.13
C GLU A 133 6.97 -7.00 -26.49
N TYR A 134 7.04 -6.98 -25.14
CA TYR A 134 8.31 -7.06 -24.41
C TYR A 134 8.36 -8.16 -23.35
N ALA A 135 7.40 -9.11 -23.41
CA ALA A 135 7.30 -10.20 -22.43
C ALA A 135 8.62 -10.99 -22.31
N ASP A 136 9.31 -11.19 -23.43
CA ASP A 136 10.56 -11.94 -23.52
C ASP A 136 11.80 -11.05 -23.49
N ALA A 137 11.64 -9.73 -23.27
CA ALA A 137 12.77 -8.83 -23.05
C ALA A 137 13.20 -8.85 -21.58
N ARG A 138 14.54 -8.78 -21.34
CA ARG A 138 15.08 -8.70 -19.97
C ARG A 138 14.64 -7.41 -19.29
N VAL A 139 14.34 -7.51 -18.00
CA VAL A 139 13.88 -6.40 -17.16
C VAL A 139 14.86 -5.20 -17.19
N GLU A 140 16.17 -5.44 -17.26
CA GLU A 140 17.17 -4.36 -17.35
C GLU A 140 16.98 -3.45 -18.58
N LYS A 141 16.40 -3.98 -19.67
CA LYS A 141 16.17 -3.25 -20.92
C LYS A 141 14.83 -2.52 -20.97
N LEU A 142 13.98 -2.72 -19.99
CA LEU A 142 12.64 -2.13 -19.95
C LEU A 142 12.68 -0.67 -19.44
N SER A 143 11.82 0.17 -19.99
CA SER A 143 11.58 1.52 -19.46
C SER A 143 10.97 1.46 -18.05
N SER A 144 10.95 2.60 -17.34
CA SER A 144 10.34 2.69 -15.99
C SER A 144 8.87 2.28 -15.99
N GLY A 145 8.08 2.77 -16.96
CA GLY A 145 6.66 2.42 -17.09
C GLY A 145 6.45 0.92 -17.42
N MET A 146 7.29 0.33 -18.28
CA MET A 146 7.24 -1.11 -18.56
C MET A 146 7.59 -1.94 -17.31
N LYS A 147 8.62 -1.55 -16.56
CA LYS A 147 8.98 -2.18 -15.27
C LYS A 147 7.87 -2.10 -14.26
N GLN A 148 7.16 -0.98 -14.21
CA GLN A 148 6.01 -0.80 -13.33
C GLN A 148 4.89 -1.79 -13.66
N LYS A 149 4.50 -1.92 -14.93
CA LYS A 149 3.49 -2.88 -15.37
C LYS A 149 3.86 -4.32 -14.97
N VAL A 150 5.11 -4.71 -15.20
CA VAL A 150 5.62 -6.02 -14.76
C VAL A 150 5.57 -6.16 -13.24
N SER A 151 5.88 -5.11 -12.48
CA SER A 151 5.86 -5.13 -11.01
C SER A 151 4.45 -5.28 -10.45
N ILE A 152 3.45 -4.62 -11.07
CA ILE A 152 2.04 -4.78 -10.69
C ILE A 152 1.57 -6.21 -11.02
N ALA A 153 1.82 -6.68 -12.26
CA ALA A 153 1.46 -8.03 -12.69
C ALA A 153 2.07 -9.10 -11.76
N ARG A 154 3.34 -8.94 -11.39
CA ARG A 154 4.02 -9.80 -10.41
C ARG A 154 3.30 -9.82 -9.06
N THR A 155 2.81 -8.67 -8.58
CA THR A 155 2.15 -8.55 -7.28
C THR A 155 0.86 -9.36 -7.22
N ILE A 156 0.16 -9.50 -8.35
CA ILE A 156 -1.14 -10.17 -8.42
C ILE A 156 -1.08 -11.56 -9.09
N VAL A 157 0.10 -12.05 -9.48
CA VAL A 157 0.24 -13.27 -10.30
C VAL A 157 -0.35 -14.52 -9.63
N HIS A 158 -0.22 -14.63 -8.31
CA HIS A 158 -0.74 -15.75 -7.53
C HIS A 158 -2.20 -15.56 -7.07
N ASP A 159 -2.89 -14.56 -7.62
CA ASP A 159 -4.30 -14.23 -7.37
C ASP A 159 -4.67 -13.99 -5.89
N PRO A 160 -3.89 -13.20 -5.14
CA PRO A 160 -4.14 -13.00 -3.71
C PRO A 160 -5.47 -12.26 -3.46
N PRO A 161 -6.21 -12.60 -2.39
CA PRO A 161 -7.42 -11.88 -2.02
C PRO A 161 -7.15 -10.50 -1.39
N ILE A 162 -5.93 -10.24 -0.91
CA ILE A 162 -5.53 -8.99 -0.26
C ILE A 162 -4.35 -8.40 -1.03
N LEU A 163 -4.41 -7.09 -1.27
CA LEU A 163 -3.36 -6.33 -1.95
C LEU A 163 -2.93 -5.14 -1.09
N ILE A 164 -1.65 -4.95 -0.96
CA ILE A 164 -1.06 -3.77 -0.30
C ILE A 164 -0.26 -2.99 -1.35
N PHE A 165 -0.61 -1.72 -1.53
CA PHE A 165 0.09 -0.77 -2.38
C PHE A 165 0.71 0.33 -1.51
N ASP A 166 2.04 0.28 -1.35
CA ASP A 166 2.80 1.27 -0.58
C ASP A 166 3.31 2.38 -1.49
N GLU A 167 2.63 3.52 -1.45
CA GLU A 167 2.87 4.72 -2.27
C GLU A 167 3.08 4.43 -3.76
N PRO A 168 2.12 3.76 -4.44
CA PRO A 168 2.37 3.17 -5.75
C PRO A 168 2.47 4.18 -6.90
N THR A 169 2.09 5.43 -6.69
CA THR A 169 2.07 6.51 -7.69
C THR A 169 3.23 7.47 -7.55
N VAL A 170 4.00 7.38 -6.46
CA VAL A 170 5.15 8.26 -6.23
C VAL A 170 6.21 8.09 -7.31
N GLY A 171 6.63 9.21 -7.88
CA GLY A 171 7.64 9.23 -8.96
C GLY A 171 7.11 8.86 -10.35
N LEU A 172 5.79 8.72 -10.51
CA LEU A 172 5.16 8.47 -11.79
C LEU A 172 4.73 9.78 -12.47
N ASP A 173 4.76 9.77 -13.80
CA ASP A 173 4.05 10.80 -14.56
C ASP A 173 2.53 10.65 -14.42
N VAL A 174 1.80 11.69 -14.85
CA VAL A 174 0.34 11.74 -14.71
C VAL A 174 -0.37 10.55 -15.36
N MET A 175 0.08 10.12 -16.55
CA MET A 175 -0.55 9.02 -17.28
C MET A 175 -0.34 7.68 -16.59
N ALA A 176 0.88 7.43 -16.10
CA ALA A 176 1.22 6.23 -15.35
C ALA A 176 0.47 6.18 -13.99
N ALA A 177 0.31 7.32 -13.31
CA ALA A 177 -0.47 7.41 -12.08
C ALA A 177 -1.96 7.11 -12.32
N LEU A 178 -2.55 7.65 -13.40
CA LEU A 178 -3.94 7.36 -13.77
C LEU A 178 -4.14 5.89 -14.12
N GLU A 179 -3.20 5.27 -14.82
CA GLU A 179 -3.23 3.84 -15.13
C GLU A 179 -3.17 2.99 -13.85
N MET A 180 -2.29 3.34 -12.90
CA MET A 180 -2.23 2.68 -11.58
C MET A 180 -3.57 2.79 -10.85
N GLN A 181 -4.19 3.98 -10.83
CA GLN A 181 -5.49 4.19 -10.21
C GLN A 181 -6.60 3.38 -10.88
N ARG A 182 -6.54 3.20 -12.21
CA ARG A 182 -7.46 2.34 -12.95
C ARG A 182 -7.32 0.88 -12.51
N VAL A 183 -6.09 0.38 -12.45
CA VAL A 183 -5.79 -1.00 -12.01
C VAL A 183 -6.30 -1.25 -10.60
N VAL A 184 -6.09 -0.31 -9.66
CA VAL A 184 -6.58 -0.42 -8.28
C VAL A 184 -8.11 -0.57 -8.25
N ARG A 185 -8.83 0.25 -9.02
CA ARG A 185 -10.30 0.16 -9.10
C ARG A 185 -10.78 -1.16 -9.69
N GLU A 186 -10.17 -1.63 -10.78
CA GLU A 186 -10.50 -2.91 -11.39
C GLU A 186 -10.32 -4.07 -10.39
N LEU A 187 -9.21 -4.09 -9.66
CA LEU A 187 -8.93 -5.11 -8.66
C LEU A 187 -9.93 -5.07 -7.48
N ARG A 188 -10.35 -3.87 -7.05
CA ARG A 188 -11.43 -3.72 -6.07
C ARG A 188 -12.74 -4.31 -6.60
N ASP A 189 -13.09 -3.98 -7.84
CA ASP A 189 -14.35 -4.43 -8.48
C ASP A 189 -14.35 -5.95 -8.71
N GLU A 190 -13.18 -6.58 -8.80
CA GLU A 190 -12.98 -8.05 -8.75
C GLU A 190 -13.13 -8.64 -7.32
N GLY A 191 -13.45 -7.82 -6.32
CA GLY A 191 -13.65 -8.25 -4.93
C GLY A 191 -12.38 -8.38 -4.10
N LYS A 192 -11.23 -7.86 -4.59
CA LYS A 192 -10.00 -7.81 -3.79
C LYS A 192 -10.14 -6.79 -2.66
N THR A 193 -9.51 -7.08 -1.53
CA THR A 193 -9.33 -6.11 -0.44
C THR A 193 -8.02 -5.38 -0.67
N ILE A 194 -8.06 -4.06 -0.73
CA ILE A 194 -6.88 -3.24 -1.07
C ILE A 194 -6.55 -2.30 0.09
N ILE A 195 -5.29 -2.32 0.54
CA ILE A 195 -4.75 -1.29 1.43
C ILE A 195 -3.82 -0.42 0.60
N PHE A 196 -4.15 0.86 0.51
CA PHE A 196 -3.47 1.84 -0.34
C PHE A 196 -2.88 2.95 0.52
N SER A 197 -1.54 3.06 0.60
CA SER A 197 -0.94 4.19 1.28
C SER A 197 -0.62 5.33 0.32
N THR A 198 -0.88 6.54 0.77
CA THR A 198 -0.53 7.76 0.05
C THR A 198 -0.35 8.93 1.00
N HIS A 199 0.38 9.95 0.55
CA HIS A 199 0.38 11.28 1.16
C HIS A 199 -0.32 12.31 0.26
N ILE A 200 -0.88 11.86 -0.88
CA ILE A 200 -1.57 12.70 -1.87
C ILE A 200 -3.07 12.63 -1.62
N MET A 201 -3.66 13.72 -1.09
CA MET A 201 -5.06 13.80 -0.69
C MET A 201 -6.01 13.50 -1.84
N SER A 202 -5.76 14.05 -3.01
CA SER A 202 -6.61 13.84 -4.20
C SER A 202 -6.65 12.38 -4.71
N GLU A 203 -5.64 11.57 -4.39
CA GLU A 203 -5.66 10.13 -4.66
C GLU A 203 -6.55 9.41 -3.66
N ALA A 204 -6.41 9.72 -2.37
CA ALA A 204 -7.24 9.14 -1.33
C ALA A 204 -8.73 9.44 -1.57
N GLU A 205 -9.08 10.68 -1.94
CA GLU A 205 -10.46 11.06 -2.28
C GLU A 205 -11.04 10.28 -3.46
N LYS A 206 -10.21 10.01 -4.49
CA LYS A 206 -10.67 9.36 -5.74
C LYS A 206 -10.74 7.84 -5.67
N LEU A 207 -9.93 7.22 -4.81
CA LEU A 207 -9.73 5.77 -4.81
C LEU A 207 -10.29 5.08 -3.58
N CYS A 208 -10.22 5.73 -2.40
CA CYS A 208 -10.45 5.05 -1.15
C CYS A 208 -11.92 5.11 -0.74
N ASP A 209 -12.48 3.97 -0.38
CA ASP A 209 -13.83 3.86 0.17
C ASP A 209 -13.85 4.34 1.64
N ARG A 210 -12.79 3.98 2.40
CA ARG A 210 -12.54 4.48 3.75
C ARG A 210 -11.10 4.92 3.90
N ILE A 211 -10.87 5.93 4.74
CA ILE A 211 -9.58 6.57 4.95
C ILE A 211 -9.24 6.53 6.44
N GLY A 212 -8.07 5.97 6.77
CA GLY A 212 -7.43 6.12 8.07
C GLY A 212 -6.36 7.21 7.99
N ILE A 213 -6.55 8.30 8.73
CA ILE A 213 -5.57 9.37 8.84
C ILE A 213 -4.54 8.99 9.90
N ILE A 214 -3.28 8.74 9.47
CA ILE A 214 -2.20 8.34 10.36
C ILE A 214 -1.21 9.49 10.56
N HIS A 215 -0.83 9.73 11.82
CA HIS A 215 0.18 10.71 12.21
C HIS A 215 0.98 10.20 13.40
N ARG A 216 2.32 10.30 13.35
CA ARG A 216 3.24 9.86 14.42
C ARG A 216 2.93 8.43 14.93
N GLY A 217 2.66 7.51 14.02
CA GLY A 217 2.37 6.11 14.33
C GLY A 217 0.97 5.81 14.85
N ARG A 218 0.06 6.79 14.94
CA ARG A 218 -1.31 6.62 15.45
C ARG A 218 -2.35 6.95 14.38
N ILE A 219 -3.44 6.21 14.34
CA ILE A 219 -4.61 6.59 13.54
C ILE A 219 -5.42 7.61 14.35
N LEU A 220 -5.50 8.83 13.82
CA LEU A 220 -6.22 9.94 14.44
C LEU A 220 -7.71 9.91 14.12
N ALA A 221 -8.06 9.48 12.90
CA ALA A 221 -9.45 9.37 12.45
C ALA A 221 -9.56 8.25 11.42
N LEU A 222 -10.74 7.61 11.37
CA LEU A 222 -11.03 6.52 10.44
C LEU A 222 -12.49 6.61 10.02
N GLY A 223 -12.76 6.58 8.73
CA GLY A 223 -14.10 6.64 8.17
C GLY A 223 -14.11 6.84 6.66
N THR A 224 -15.29 6.95 6.08
CA THR A 224 -15.50 7.43 4.72
C THR A 224 -15.19 8.92 4.60
N LEU A 225 -14.96 9.42 3.41
CA LEU A 225 -14.77 10.86 3.19
C LEU A 225 -15.97 11.69 3.71
N GLU A 226 -17.17 11.17 3.54
CA GLU A 226 -18.41 11.80 4.05
C GLU A 226 -18.44 11.87 5.58
N GLU A 227 -18.03 10.83 6.28
CA GLU A 227 -17.94 10.80 7.75
C GLU A 227 -16.90 11.80 8.25
N HIS A 228 -15.73 11.87 7.60
CA HIS A 228 -14.73 12.88 7.92
C HIS A 228 -15.25 14.30 7.73
N ARG A 229 -15.96 14.57 6.63
CA ARG A 229 -16.61 15.87 6.37
C ARG A 229 -17.63 16.24 7.44
N LYS A 230 -18.46 15.29 7.85
CA LYS A 230 -19.47 15.50 8.90
C LYS A 230 -18.85 15.84 10.25
N VAL A 231 -17.78 15.13 10.64
CA VAL A 231 -17.11 15.33 11.93
C VAL A 231 -16.39 16.68 11.97
N THR A 232 -15.70 17.05 10.90
CA THR A 232 -14.84 18.24 10.88
C THR A 232 -15.53 19.51 10.38
N GLY A 233 -16.67 19.38 9.68
CA GLY A 233 -17.30 20.49 8.97
C GLY A 233 -16.49 21.01 7.76
N LYS A 234 -15.42 20.32 7.35
CA LYS A 234 -14.54 20.67 6.23
C LYS A 234 -14.96 19.93 4.97
N HIS A 235 -14.71 20.56 3.81
CA HIS A 235 -15.06 19.97 2.52
C HIS A 235 -13.87 19.22 1.87
N TYR A 236 -12.68 19.82 1.92
CA TYR A 236 -11.48 19.26 1.30
C TYR A 236 -10.71 18.36 2.25
N LEU A 237 -10.16 17.26 1.74
CA LEU A 237 -9.43 16.29 2.55
C LEU A 237 -8.14 16.90 3.16
N GLU A 238 -7.54 17.87 2.49
CA GLU A 238 -6.41 18.64 3.01
C GLU A 238 -6.76 19.35 4.32
N ASP A 239 -7.91 20.04 4.36
CA ASP A 239 -8.38 20.75 5.56
C ASP A 239 -8.79 19.79 6.68
N ILE A 240 -9.38 18.65 6.30
CA ILE A 240 -9.74 17.55 7.22
C ILE A 240 -8.47 16.97 7.85
N PHE A 241 -7.44 16.71 7.04
CA PHE A 241 -6.15 16.20 7.50
C PHE A 241 -5.50 17.16 8.50
N VAL A 242 -5.41 18.46 8.15
CA VAL A 242 -4.85 19.49 9.02
C VAL A 242 -5.62 19.58 10.34
N HIS A 243 -6.96 19.56 10.29
CA HIS A 243 -7.82 19.59 11.50
C HIS A 243 -7.48 18.44 12.45
N HIS A 244 -7.47 17.19 11.96
CA HIS A 244 -7.15 16.02 12.79
C HIS A 244 -5.72 16.04 13.34
N VAL A 245 -4.74 16.50 12.54
CA VAL A 245 -3.34 16.59 12.98
C VAL A 245 -3.17 17.65 14.06
N MET A 246 -3.83 18.81 13.93
CA MET A 246 -3.75 19.89 14.92
C MET A 246 -4.46 19.52 16.22
N ASP A 247 -5.68 18.98 16.14
CA ASP A 247 -6.47 18.61 17.31
C ASP A 247 -5.91 17.35 18.02
N GLY A 248 -5.44 16.37 17.24
CA GLY A 248 -4.89 15.11 17.77
C GLY A 248 -3.47 15.21 18.32
N ALA A 249 -2.71 16.23 17.92
CA ALA A 249 -1.30 16.34 18.30
C ALA A 249 -1.05 17.21 19.53
N GLY A 250 -1.98 18.07 19.92
CA GLY A 250 -1.66 19.15 20.89
C GLY A 250 -0.43 19.97 20.46
N ALA A 251 -0.11 19.98 19.15
CA ALA A 251 1.13 20.46 18.59
C ALA A 251 0.99 21.87 18.04
N ALA A 252 2.06 22.67 18.19
CA ALA A 252 2.16 24.01 17.65
C ALA A 252 2.14 23.99 16.09
N PRO A 253 1.69 25.08 15.43
CA PRO A 253 1.55 25.18 13.96
C PRO A 253 2.82 24.93 13.15
N GLU A 254 3.98 24.93 13.78
CA GLU A 254 5.31 24.86 13.13
C GLU A 254 5.60 23.47 12.51
N ASP A 255 4.97 22.39 12.99
CA ASP A 255 5.21 21.01 12.51
C ASP A 255 4.50 20.71 11.16
N VAL A 256 3.59 21.57 10.71
CA VAL A 256 2.76 21.34 9.52
C VAL A 256 3.37 21.95 8.24
N VAL A 257 4.24 22.94 8.38
CA VAL A 257 4.75 23.74 7.25
C VAL A 257 5.96 23.12 6.53
N MET A 258 6.68 22.18 7.15
CA MET A 258 7.95 21.65 6.60
C MET A 258 7.77 20.65 5.43
N GLY A 259 6.55 20.22 5.09
CA GLY A 259 6.31 19.31 3.97
C GLY A 259 6.08 20.01 2.60
N ALA A 260 5.72 21.30 2.60
CA ALA A 260 5.36 22.02 1.37
C ALA A 260 6.50 22.85 0.75
N ALA A 261 7.61 23.08 1.47
CA ALA A 261 8.71 23.97 1.03
C ALA A 261 9.92 23.22 0.44
N GLY A 262 9.89 21.89 0.33
CA GLY A 262 11.04 21.08 -0.12
C GLY A 262 11.20 20.91 -1.64
N GLU A 263 10.30 21.41 -2.46
CA GLU A 263 10.32 21.17 -3.92
C GLU A 263 10.66 22.38 -4.80
N MET A 264 11.12 23.49 -4.25
CA MET A 264 11.40 24.71 -5.06
C MET A 264 12.84 25.19 -5.11
N GLU A 265 13.85 24.41 -4.66
CA GLU A 265 15.26 24.79 -4.88
C GLU A 265 16.13 23.61 -5.33
N ALA A 266 15.97 23.17 -6.56
CA ALA A 266 17.01 22.41 -7.30
C ALA A 266 16.80 22.63 -8.80
N GLY A 267 17.07 23.83 -9.31
CA GLY A 267 17.00 24.16 -10.72
C GLY A 267 17.70 25.50 -11.01
N SER A 268 19.02 25.51 -10.90
CA SER A 268 19.87 26.51 -11.58
C SER A 268 21.20 25.85 -11.94
#